data_5adf731689b7f32b76a70a8b58234c48
#
_entry.id   5adf731689b7f32b76a70a8b58234c48
#
_cell.length_a   1.000
_cell.length_b   1.000
_cell.length_c   1.000
_cell.angle_alpha   90.00
_cell.angle_beta   90.00
_cell.angle_gamma   90.00
#
_symmetry.space_group_name_H-M   'P 1'
#
loop_
_entity.id
_entity.type
_entity.pdbx_description
1 polymer ?
#
loop_
_entity_poly.entity_id
_entity_poly.type
_entity_poly.pdbx_seq_one_letter_code
_entity_poly.pdbx_strand_id
1 'polypeptide(L)'
;ILGPSGSGKTTLLNIIGGLDQYDSGDLVINDISTKNYKDRDWDSYRNHTIGFVFQSYNLIPHQDILSNVELALTISGISKSERRQRAIDALTEVGLGEQLHKKPNQLSGGQMQRVAIARALVNNPEILLADEPTGALDSDTSVQVMELLKEVAKDRLVVMVTHNPELAESYATRIVELRDGKIRSD
;
A
#
# COMPACT_ATOMS: atom_id res chain seq x y z
N ILE A 1 4.78 11.33 -3.83
CA ILE A 1 5.06 12.46 -2.94
C ILE A 1 6.51 12.35 -2.51
N LEU A 2 7.32 13.35 -2.86
CA LEU A 2 8.75 13.40 -2.60
C LEU A 2 9.06 14.39 -1.48
N GLY A 3 10.07 14.12 -0.67
CA GLY A 3 10.58 15.07 0.33
C GLY A 3 11.52 14.44 1.34
N PRO A 4 12.28 15.25 2.07
CA PRO A 4 13.20 14.75 3.09
C PRO A 4 12.46 14.07 4.26
N SER A 5 13.20 13.33 5.07
CA SER A 5 12.67 12.76 6.31
C SER A 5 12.10 13.87 7.21
N GLY A 6 10.97 13.62 7.85
CA GLY A 6 10.30 14.60 8.71
C GLY A 6 9.52 15.69 7.99
N SER A 7 9.37 15.66 6.66
CA SER A 7 8.61 16.66 5.90
C SER A 7 7.08 16.51 5.99
N GLY A 8 6.56 15.48 6.67
CA GLY A 8 5.13 15.23 6.82
C GLY A 8 4.52 14.28 5.78
N LYS A 9 5.32 13.61 4.95
CA LYS A 9 4.83 12.68 3.90
C LYS A 9 3.98 11.54 4.45
N THR A 10 4.48 10.84 5.45
CA THR A 10 3.77 9.72 6.11
C THR A 10 2.48 10.21 6.78
N THR A 11 2.52 11.38 7.43
CA THR A 11 1.33 12.00 8.02
C THR A 11 0.26 12.27 6.97
N LEU A 12 0.65 12.89 5.85
CA LEU A 12 -0.26 13.14 4.73
C LEU A 12 -0.83 11.85 4.16
N LEU A 13 0.02 10.83 3.97
CA LEU A 13 -0.41 9.52 3.46
C LEU A 13 -1.41 8.84 4.42
N ASN A 14 -1.17 8.92 5.73
CA ASN A 14 -2.07 8.38 6.75
C ASN A 14 -3.44 9.10 6.77
N ILE A 15 -3.45 10.40 6.55
CA ILE A 15 -4.69 11.17 6.42
C ILE A 15 -5.45 10.75 5.15
N ILE A 16 -4.78 10.65 4.02
CA ILE A 16 -5.38 10.17 2.76
C ILE A 16 -5.95 8.75 2.95
N GLY A 17 -5.26 7.90 3.67
CA GLY A 17 -5.69 6.52 3.97
C GLY A 17 -6.75 6.38 5.06
N GLY A 18 -7.15 7.48 5.71
CA GLY A 18 -8.11 7.45 6.81
C GLY A 18 -7.58 6.79 8.08
N LEU A 19 -6.25 6.70 8.24
CA LEU A 19 -5.60 6.20 9.45
C LEU A 19 -5.37 7.30 10.48
N ASP A 20 -5.40 8.55 10.05
CA ASP A 20 -5.29 9.73 10.89
C ASP A 20 -6.31 10.78 10.46
N GLN A 21 -6.61 11.72 11.33
CA GLN A 21 -7.60 12.77 11.09
C GLN A 21 -6.91 14.10 10.81
N TYR A 22 -7.49 14.90 9.92
CA TYR A 22 -7.04 16.26 9.66
C TYR A 22 -7.83 17.26 10.53
N ASP A 23 -7.18 18.33 10.98
CA ASP A 23 -7.77 19.35 11.85
C ASP A 23 -8.67 20.32 11.09
N SER A 24 -8.31 20.64 9.85
CA SER A 24 -9.02 21.61 9.01
C SER A 24 -8.78 21.33 7.52
N GLY A 25 -9.57 21.96 6.68
CA GLY A 25 -9.52 21.74 5.24
C GLY A 25 -10.60 20.76 4.79
N ASP A 26 -10.38 20.13 3.65
CA ASP A 26 -11.26 19.10 3.11
C ASP A 26 -10.44 18.06 2.32
N LEU A 27 -10.69 16.81 2.59
CA LEU A 27 -10.20 15.69 1.80
C LEU A 27 -11.35 15.22 0.91
N VAL A 28 -11.20 15.39 -0.40
CA VAL A 28 -12.19 14.96 -1.38
C VAL A 28 -11.64 13.77 -2.14
N ILE A 29 -12.38 12.66 -2.16
CA ILE A 29 -11.98 11.41 -2.82
C ILE A 29 -13.13 10.99 -3.73
N ASN A 30 -12.84 10.76 -5.02
CA ASN A 30 -13.85 10.44 -6.02
C ASN A 30 -15.04 11.43 -5.98
N ASP A 31 -14.75 12.73 -5.93
CA ASP A 31 -15.72 13.83 -5.83
C ASP A 31 -16.59 13.84 -4.56
N ILE A 32 -16.24 13.03 -3.55
CA ILE A 32 -16.94 12.95 -2.28
C ILE A 32 -16.08 13.59 -1.17
N SER A 33 -16.63 14.64 -0.50
CA SER A 33 -16.00 15.26 0.66
C SER A 33 -16.07 14.33 1.87
N THR A 34 -14.94 14.19 2.57
CA THR A 34 -14.86 13.37 3.79
C THR A 34 -15.22 14.13 5.06
N LYS A 35 -15.55 15.43 4.98
CA LYS A 35 -15.88 16.28 6.14
C LYS A 35 -16.96 15.71 7.07
N ASN A 36 -17.93 15.01 6.47
CA ASN A 36 -19.07 14.45 7.21
C ASN A 36 -18.94 12.94 7.45
N TYR A 37 -17.77 12.36 7.15
CA TYR A 37 -17.52 10.95 7.40
C TYR A 37 -17.60 10.64 8.88
N LYS A 38 -18.35 9.59 9.20
CA LYS A 38 -18.40 8.94 10.52
C LYS A 38 -17.46 7.74 10.54
N ASP A 39 -17.22 7.17 11.69
CA ASP A 39 -16.34 5.99 11.86
C ASP A 39 -16.70 4.86 10.88
N ARG A 40 -18.00 4.61 10.68
CA ARG A 40 -18.49 3.62 9.71
C ARG A 40 -18.08 3.92 8.27
N ASP A 41 -18.07 5.19 7.87
CA ASP A 41 -17.71 5.60 6.51
C ASP A 41 -16.20 5.42 6.31
N TRP A 42 -15.40 5.77 7.32
CA TRP A 42 -13.97 5.53 7.32
C TRP A 42 -13.61 4.04 7.34
N ASP A 43 -14.33 3.22 8.07
CA ASP A 43 -14.15 1.76 8.05
C ASP A 43 -14.43 1.18 6.65
N SER A 44 -15.52 1.60 6.03
CA SER A 44 -15.85 1.20 4.65
C SER A 44 -14.79 1.65 3.66
N TYR A 45 -14.31 2.89 3.78
CA TYR A 45 -13.27 3.47 2.94
C TYR A 45 -11.96 2.67 3.05
N ARG A 46 -11.48 2.39 4.27
CA ARG A 46 -10.27 1.60 4.49
C ARG A 46 -10.38 0.17 3.99
N ASN A 47 -11.56 -0.44 4.12
CA ASN A 47 -11.74 -1.85 3.76
C ASN A 47 -11.96 -2.08 2.26
N HIS A 48 -12.51 -1.11 1.53
CA HIS A 48 -12.94 -1.31 0.14
C HIS A 48 -12.22 -0.40 -0.86
N THR A 49 -11.80 0.79 -0.47
CA THR A 49 -11.24 1.78 -1.41
C THR A 49 -9.72 1.83 -1.36
N ILE A 50 -9.13 1.60 -0.18
CA ILE A 50 -7.69 1.76 0.07
C ILE A 50 -7.00 0.41 0.27
N GLY A 51 -5.82 0.26 -0.35
CA GLY A 51 -4.81 -0.70 0.04
C GLY A 51 -3.59 0.02 0.60
N PHE A 52 -2.95 -0.53 1.62
CA PHE A 52 -1.80 0.08 2.28
C PHE A 52 -0.57 -0.83 2.23
N VAL A 53 0.57 -0.28 1.78
CA VAL A 53 1.88 -0.93 1.78
C VAL A 53 2.84 -0.11 2.64
N PHE A 54 3.43 -0.75 3.64
CA PHE A 54 4.36 -0.12 4.58
C PHE A 54 5.81 -0.52 4.31
N GLN A 55 6.76 0.31 4.72
CA GLN A 55 8.19 0.01 4.64
C GLN A 55 8.57 -1.25 5.44
N SER A 56 7.98 -1.45 6.60
CA SER A 56 8.27 -2.56 7.53
C SER A 56 7.47 -3.85 7.25
N TYR A 57 6.81 -3.96 6.13
CA TYR A 57 5.97 -5.08 5.66
C TYR A 57 4.76 -5.39 6.55
N ASN A 58 4.86 -5.30 7.87
CA ASN A 58 3.82 -5.60 8.87
C ASN A 58 3.16 -6.98 8.67
N LEU A 59 3.97 -7.99 8.38
CA LEU A 59 3.51 -9.38 8.29
C LEU A 59 3.49 -10.03 9.66
N ILE A 60 2.54 -10.94 9.85
CA ILE A 60 2.42 -11.74 11.08
C ILE A 60 3.45 -12.87 11.01
N PRO A 61 4.49 -12.87 11.87
CA PRO A 61 5.67 -13.72 11.68
C PRO A 61 5.42 -15.22 11.90
N HIS A 62 4.40 -15.58 12.68
CA HIS A 62 4.06 -16.99 12.96
C HIS A 62 3.06 -17.59 11.98
N GLN A 63 2.49 -16.79 11.08
CA GLN A 63 1.60 -17.24 10.01
C GLN A 63 2.34 -17.36 8.69
N ASP A 64 1.92 -18.30 7.84
CA ASP A 64 2.40 -18.37 6.46
C ASP A 64 1.92 -17.18 5.62
N ILE A 65 2.47 -17.02 4.44
CA ILE A 65 2.13 -15.85 3.59
C ILE A 65 0.70 -15.94 3.06
N LEU A 66 0.17 -17.13 2.84
CA LEU A 66 -1.23 -17.29 2.45
C LEU A 66 -2.17 -16.77 3.53
N SER A 67 -1.96 -17.16 4.79
CA SER A 67 -2.75 -16.68 5.92
C SER A 67 -2.61 -15.17 6.14
N ASN A 68 -1.42 -14.61 5.94
CA ASN A 68 -1.19 -13.16 6.00
C ASN A 68 -2.05 -12.39 4.98
N VAL A 69 -2.21 -12.91 3.77
CA VAL A 69 -3.04 -12.28 2.73
C VAL A 69 -4.52 -12.54 2.99
N GLU A 70 -4.91 -13.77 3.37
CA GLU A 70 -6.30 -14.11 3.72
C GLU A 70 -6.87 -13.21 4.81
N LEU A 71 -6.03 -12.75 5.75
CA LEU A 71 -6.45 -11.91 6.87
C LEU A 71 -7.15 -10.62 6.41
N ALA A 72 -6.67 -10.01 5.33
CA ALA A 72 -7.27 -8.81 4.76
C ALA A 72 -8.71 -9.02 4.25
N LEU A 73 -9.09 -10.26 4.02
CA LEU A 73 -10.43 -10.66 3.54
C LEU A 73 -11.38 -11.13 4.65
N THR A 74 -10.92 -11.22 5.91
CA THR A 74 -11.74 -11.75 7.00
C THR A 74 -12.96 -10.92 7.32
N ILE A 75 -12.91 -9.63 7.06
CA ILE A 75 -13.99 -8.66 7.34
C ILE A 75 -14.96 -8.54 6.14
N SER A 76 -14.59 -9.09 4.98
CA SER A 76 -15.33 -8.90 3.73
C SER A 76 -16.60 -9.74 3.61
N GLY A 77 -16.93 -10.60 4.59
CA GLY A 77 -18.14 -11.41 4.59
C GLY A 77 -18.18 -12.54 3.54
N ILE A 78 -17.08 -12.78 2.82
CA ILE A 78 -16.95 -13.84 1.82
C ILE A 78 -16.62 -15.19 2.45
N SER A 79 -16.94 -16.29 1.75
CA SER A 79 -16.68 -17.64 2.23
C SER A 79 -15.18 -17.93 2.42
N LYS A 80 -14.86 -18.89 3.29
CA LYS A 80 -13.46 -19.31 3.53
C LYS A 80 -12.77 -19.80 2.26
N SER A 81 -13.47 -20.54 1.41
CA SER A 81 -12.93 -21.06 0.14
C SER A 81 -12.64 -19.92 -0.84
N GLU A 82 -13.50 -18.93 -0.93
CA GLU A 82 -13.31 -17.76 -1.79
C GLU A 82 -12.16 -16.88 -1.29
N ARG A 83 -12.06 -16.63 0.02
CA ARG A 83 -10.93 -15.90 0.61
C ARG A 83 -9.60 -16.57 0.26
N ARG A 84 -9.54 -17.88 0.43
CA ARG A 84 -8.33 -18.66 0.13
C ARG A 84 -7.96 -18.56 -1.35
N GLN A 85 -8.92 -18.70 -2.26
CA GLN A 85 -8.67 -18.60 -3.69
C GLN A 85 -8.17 -17.21 -4.09
N ARG A 86 -8.82 -16.16 -3.60
CA ARG A 86 -8.38 -14.77 -3.86
C ARG A 86 -6.97 -14.49 -3.34
N ALA A 87 -6.63 -15.02 -2.16
CA ALA A 87 -5.29 -14.87 -1.61
C ALA A 87 -4.24 -15.64 -2.44
N ILE A 88 -4.56 -16.83 -2.93
CA ILE A 88 -3.69 -17.60 -3.84
C ILE A 88 -3.47 -16.80 -5.14
N ASP A 89 -4.52 -16.26 -5.74
CA ASP A 89 -4.46 -15.50 -6.97
C ASP A 89 -3.59 -14.24 -6.79
N ALA A 90 -3.80 -13.49 -5.71
CA ALA A 90 -3.01 -12.30 -5.39
C ALA A 90 -1.51 -12.61 -5.19
N LEU A 91 -1.19 -13.70 -4.50
CA LEU A 91 0.20 -14.15 -4.31
C LEU A 91 0.83 -14.65 -5.62
N THR A 92 0.04 -15.27 -6.49
CA THR A 92 0.49 -15.71 -7.82
C THR A 92 0.82 -14.50 -8.71
N GLU A 93 0.00 -13.46 -8.67
CA GLU A 93 0.24 -12.21 -9.43
C GLU A 93 1.57 -11.53 -9.04
N VAL A 94 1.97 -11.62 -7.79
CA VAL A 94 3.24 -11.07 -7.33
C VAL A 94 4.42 -12.06 -7.42
N GLY A 95 4.22 -13.22 -8.06
CA GLY A 95 5.27 -14.21 -8.31
C GLY A 95 5.58 -15.13 -7.13
N LEU A 96 4.65 -15.29 -6.17
CA LEU A 96 4.83 -16.11 -4.96
C LEU A 96 3.87 -17.30 -4.86
N GLY A 97 3.23 -17.70 -5.97
CA GLY A 97 2.27 -18.81 -6.01
C GLY A 97 2.82 -20.16 -5.57
N GLU A 98 4.13 -20.39 -5.72
CA GLU A 98 4.81 -21.62 -5.30
C GLU A 98 5.28 -21.58 -3.83
N GLN A 99 5.06 -20.50 -3.09
CA GLN A 99 5.62 -20.27 -1.77
C GLN A 99 4.58 -20.01 -0.68
N LEU A 100 3.33 -20.39 -0.93
CA LEU A 100 2.15 -20.05 -0.12
C LEU A 100 2.28 -20.41 1.37
N HIS A 101 2.96 -21.51 1.70
CA HIS A 101 3.08 -22.01 3.06
C HIS A 101 4.38 -21.61 3.76
N LYS A 102 5.22 -20.78 3.13
CA LYS A 102 6.38 -20.21 3.79
C LYS A 102 5.98 -19.12 4.77
N LYS A 103 6.75 -19.01 5.85
CA LYS A 103 6.64 -17.92 6.83
C LYS A 103 7.52 -16.74 6.43
N PRO A 104 7.25 -15.52 6.92
CA PRO A 104 8.03 -14.34 6.60
C PRO A 104 9.55 -14.48 6.80
N ASN A 105 9.97 -15.18 7.86
CA ASN A 105 11.41 -15.43 8.14
C ASN A 105 12.10 -16.36 7.12
N GLN A 106 11.36 -17.02 6.26
CA GLN A 106 11.87 -17.86 5.17
C GLN A 106 11.95 -17.13 3.82
N LEU A 107 11.63 -15.84 3.80
CA LEU A 107 11.57 -15.01 2.60
C LEU A 107 12.62 -13.89 2.65
N SER A 108 13.06 -13.44 1.46
CA SER A 108 13.84 -12.21 1.32
C SER A 108 13.01 -10.96 1.62
N GLY A 109 13.66 -9.81 1.84
CA GLY A 109 12.97 -8.54 2.03
C GLY A 109 12.05 -8.18 0.86
N GLY A 110 12.50 -8.37 -0.37
CA GLY A 110 11.70 -8.13 -1.57
C GLY A 110 10.50 -9.07 -1.69
N GLN A 111 10.65 -10.34 -1.33
CA GLN A 111 9.55 -11.28 -1.26
C GLN A 111 8.53 -10.89 -0.19
N MET A 112 8.97 -10.50 1.01
CA MET A 112 8.08 -9.99 2.07
C MET A 112 7.31 -8.76 1.61
N GLN A 113 7.96 -7.83 0.89
CA GLN A 113 7.29 -6.66 0.34
C GLN A 113 6.25 -7.03 -0.72
N ARG A 114 6.52 -8.01 -1.55
CA ARG A 114 5.52 -8.54 -2.50
C ARG A 114 4.32 -9.17 -1.79
N VAL A 115 4.52 -9.86 -0.68
CA VAL A 115 3.41 -10.36 0.16
C VAL A 115 2.58 -9.18 0.70
N ALA A 116 3.23 -8.12 1.19
CA ALA A 116 2.54 -6.92 1.67
C ALA A 116 1.73 -6.24 0.55
N ILE A 117 2.26 -6.19 -0.66
CA ILE A 117 1.55 -5.68 -1.85
C ILE A 117 0.36 -6.57 -2.19
N ALA A 118 0.52 -7.90 -2.24
CA ALA A 118 -0.57 -8.84 -2.49
C ALA A 118 -1.70 -8.68 -1.45
N ARG A 119 -1.35 -8.56 -0.17
CA ARG A 119 -2.31 -8.30 0.90
C ARG A 119 -3.07 -6.99 0.71
N ALA A 120 -2.39 -5.94 0.28
CA ALA A 120 -3.01 -4.65 0.01
C ALA A 120 -3.97 -4.70 -1.20
N LEU A 121 -3.68 -5.55 -2.19
CA LEU A 121 -4.45 -5.65 -3.44
C LEU A 121 -5.62 -6.64 -3.39
N VAL A 122 -5.63 -7.56 -2.43
CA VAL A 122 -6.59 -8.69 -2.41
C VAL A 122 -8.05 -8.26 -2.29
N ASN A 123 -8.33 -7.09 -1.71
CA ASN A 123 -9.65 -6.47 -1.67
C ASN A 123 -9.99 -5.64 -2.93
N ASN A 124 -9.13 -5.68 -3.94
CA ASN A 124 -9.26 -4.91 -5.18
C ASN A 124 -9.51 -3.41 -4.93
N PRO A 125 -8.62 -2.71 -4.20
CA PRO A 125 -8.78 -1.31 -3.88
C PRO A 125 -8.65 -0.42 -5.13
N GLU A 126 -9.31 0.73 -5.13
CA GLU A 126 -9.15 1.75 -6.17
C GLU A 126 -7.84 2.53 -6.03
N ILE A 127 -7.37 2.67 -4.78
CA ILE A 127 -6.18 3.45 -4.44
C ILE A 127 -5.22 2.59 -3.62
N LEU A 128 -3.98 2.50 -4.06
CA LEU A 128 -2.89 1.91 -3.30
C LEU A 128 -2.00 3.00 -2.72
N LEU A 129 -1.86 3.02 -1.41
CA LEU A 129 -0.96 3.91 -0.68
C LEU A 129 0.31 3.16 -0.30
N ALA A 130 1.48 3.69 -0.65
CA ALA A 130 2.76 3.06 -0.39
C ALA A 130 3.68 4.02 0.38
N ASP A 131 4.03 3.64 1.60
CA ASP A 131 4.94 4.40 2.46
C ASP A 131 6.35 3.82 2.38
N GLU A 132 7.25 4.53 1.68
CA GLU A 132 8.65 4.13 1.47
C GLU A 132 8.80 2.64 1.08
N PRO A 133 8.12 2.16 0.02
CA PRO A 133 7.98 0.73 -0.25
C PRO A 133 9.30 0.02 -0.57
N THR A 134 10.35 0.76 -0.86
CA THR A 134 11.69 0.25 -1.17
C THR A 134 12.75 0.61 -0.13
N GLY A 135 12.37 1.31 0.95
CA GLY A 135 13.31 1.90 1.89
C GLY A 135 14.18 0.90 2.66
N ALA A 136 13.76 -0.37 2.75
CA ALA A 136 14.52 -1.45 3.40
C ALA A 136 15.16 -2.44 2.42
N LEU A 137 15.16 -2.13 1.10
CA LEU A 137 15.59 -3.03 0.04
C LEU A 137 16.90 -2.55 -0.62
N ASP A 138 17.68 -3.49 -1.14
CA ASP A 138 18.79 -3.19 -2.05
C ASP A 138 18.29 -2.65 -3.40
N SER A 139 19.22 -2.13 -4.21
CA SER A 139 18.87 -1.45 -5.48
C SER A 139 18.16 -2.36 -6.47
N ASP A 140 18.62 -3.59 -6.65
CA ASP A 140 18.05 -4.52 -7.64
C ASP A 140 16.64 -4.97 -7.23
N THR A 141 16.46 -5.26 -5.95
CA THR A 141 15.17 -5.63 -5.37
C THR A 141 14.20 -4.44 -5.38
N SER A 142 14.70 -3.23 -5.16
CA SER A 142 13.91 -1.99 -5.26
C SER A 142 13.34 -1.80 -6.66
N VAL A 143 14.12 -2.02 -7.71
CA VAL A 143 13.65 -1.96 -9.09
C VAL A 143 12.52 -2.97 -9.33
N GLN A 144 12.66 -4.22 -8.87
CA GLN A 144 11.63 -5.23 -9.01
C GLN A 144 10.31 -4.85 -8.34
N VAL A 145 10.37 -4.28 -7.13
CA VAL A 145 9.18 -3.79 -6.43
C VAL A 145 8.56 -2.59 -7.14
N MET A 146 9.38 -1.66 -7.64
CA MET A 146 8.89 -0.50 -8.40
C MET A 146 8.24 -0.89 -9.74
N GLU A 147 8.80 -1.87 -10.46
CA GLU A 147 8.15 -2.39 -11.67
C GLU A 147 6.80 -3.05 -11.36
N LEU A 148 6.69 -3.78 -10.24
CA LEU A 148 5.41 -4.33 -9.79
C LEU A 148 4.40 -3.21 -9.49
N LEU A 149 4.80 -2.16 -8.76
CA LEU A 149 3.92 -1.02 -8.46
C LEU A 149 3.51 -0.25 -9.73
N LYS A 150 4.41 -0.14 -10.70
CA LYS A 150 4.10 0.45 -12.01
C LYS A 150 3.06 -0.36 -12.78
N GLU A 151 3.14 -1.69 -12.73
CA GLU A 151 2.13 -2.56 -13.34
C GLU A 151 0.77 -2.38 -12.64
N VAL A 152 0.76 -2.36 -11.32
CA VAL A 152 -0.44 -2.08 -10.50
C VAL A 152 -1.06 -0.71 -10.85
N ALA A 153 -0.23 0.28 -11.15
CA ALA A 153 -0.69 1.65 -11.48
C ALA A 153 -1.39 1.78 -12.84
N LYS A 154 -1.40 0.73 -13.67
CA LYS A 154 -2.16 0.74 -14.93
C LYS A 154 -3.68 0.76 -14.72
N ASP A 155 -4.16 0.13 -13.64
CA ASP A 155 -5.57 -0.09 -13.38
C ASP A 155 -6.09 0.68 -12.17
N ARG A 156 -5.22 1.33 -11.41
CA ARG A 156 -5.58 2.06 -10.18
C ARG A 156 -4.61 3.18 -9.84
N LEU A 157 -5.04 4.08 -8.98
CA LEU A 157 -4.17 5.14 -8.47
C LEU A 157 -3.18 4.55 -7.47
N VAL A 158 -1.88 4.77 -7.69
CA VAL A 158 -0.83 4.49 -6.72
C VAL A 158 -0.27 5.82 -6.20
N VAL A 159 -0.39 6.05 -4.91
CA VAL A 159 0.21 7.20 -4.22
C VAL A 159 1.35 6.69 -3.36
N MET A 160 2.57 7.03 -3.75
CA MET A 160 3.79 6.64 -3.05
C MET A 160 4.43 7.83 -2.36
N VAL A 161 4.88 7.67 -1.13
CA VAL A 161 5.79 8.62 -0.49
C VAL A 161 7.19 8.03 -0.48
N THR A 162 8.17 8.86 -0.78
CA THR A 162 9.58 8.48 -0.80
C THR A 162 10.49 9.68 -0.56
N HIS A 163 11.68 9.43 -0.05
CA HIS A 163 12.76 10.41 0.02
C HIS A 163 13.80 10.22 -1.10
N ASN A 164 13.60 9.24 -1.99
CA ASN A 164 14.50 8.95 -3.11
C ASN A 164 14.03 9.63 -4.39
N PRO A 165 14.71 10.71 -4.84
CA PRO A 165 14.33 11.44 -6.03
C PRO A 165 14.49 10.63 -7.33
N GLU A 166 15.51 9.77 -7.43
CA GLU A 166 15.76 8.96 -8.64
C GLU A 166 14.61 7.99 -8.90
N LEU A 167 14.08 7.34 -7.85
CA LEU A 167 12.90 6.48 -7.98
C LEU A 167 11.65 7.28 -8.34
N ALA A 168 11.46 8.44 -7.72
CA ALA A 168 10.31 9.29 -8.05
C ALA A 168 10.35 9.75 -9.51
N GLU A 169 11.48 10.24 -10.00
CA GLU A 169 11.65 10.70 -11.38
C GLU A 169 11.50 9.56 -12.41
N SER A 170 11.97 8.35 -12.06
CA SER A 170 11.93 7.21 -13.00
C SER A 170 10.55 6.58 -13.13
N TYR A 171 9.70 6.63 -12.10
CA TYR A 171 8.44 5.87 -12.06
C TYR A 171 7.18 6.70 -11.94
N ALA A 172 7.25 7.93 -11.40
CA ALA A 172 6.04 8.72 -11.18
C ALA A 172 5.58 9.43 -12.46
N THR A 173 4.26 9.52 -12.62
CA THR A 173 3.61 10.36 -13.64
C THR A 173 3.38 11.78 -13.15
N ARG A 174 3.36 11.98 -11.82
CA ARG A 174 3.24 13.27 -11.13
C ARG A 174 4.05 13.23 -9.86
N ILE A 175 4.80 14.29 -9.58
CA ILE A 175 5.60 14.43 -8.37
C ILE A 175 5.13 15.65 -7.61
N VAL A 176 4.67 15.43 -6.37
CA VAL A 176 4.37 16.51 -5.41
C VAL A 176 5.50 16.56 -4.41
N GLU A 177 6.21 17.67 -4.37
CA GLU A 177 7.32 17.86 -3.43
C GLU A 177 6.83 18.49 -2.13
N LEU A 178 7.10 17.80 -1.00
CA LEU A 178 6.72 18.23 0.33
C LEU A 178 7.95 18.60 1.16
N ARG A 179 7.93 19.75 1.81
CA ARG A 179 8.98 20.18 2.73
C ARG A 179 8.37 20.97 3.88
N ASP A 180 8.75 20.58 5.12
CA ASP A 180 8.28 21.22 6.35
C ASP A 180 6.73 21.36 6.40
N GLY A 181 6.02 20.31 6.00
CA GLY A 181 4.56 20.27 5.97
C GLY A 181 3.89 21.12 4.87
N LYS A 182 4.66 21.63 3.90
CA LYS A 182 4.15 22.47 2.81
C LYS A 182 4.52 21.92 1.44
N ILE A 183 3.60 22.04 0.49
CA ILE A 183 3.89 21.76 -0.92
C ILE A 183 4.83 22.82 -1.46
N ARG A 184 5.93 22.40 -2.07
CA ARG A 184 6.94 23.25 -2.71
C ARG A 184 6.78 23.28 -4.22
N SER A 185 6.46 22.13 -4.81
CA SER A 185 6.22 21.99 -6.25
C SER A 185 5.20 20.88 -6.51
N ASP A 186 4.56 20.94 -7.67
CA ASP A 186 3.57 20.00 -8.18
C ASP A 186 3.66 19.94 -9.71
#